data_611030f0546c0bb086b9cda76600fced
#
_entry.id   611030f0546c0bb086b9cda76600fced
#
_cell.length_a   1.000
_cell.length_b   1.000
_cell.length_c   1.000
_cell.angle_alpha   90.00
_cell.angle_beta   90.00
_cell.angle_gamma   90.00
#
_symmetry.space_group_name_H-M   'P 1'
#
loop_
_entity.id
_entity.type
_entity.pdbx_description
1 polymer ?
#
loop_
_entity_poly.entity_id
_entity_poly.type
_entity_poly.pdbx_seq_one_letter_code
_entity_poly.pdbx_strand_id
1 'polypeptide(L)'
;IFYNKPPIYNPQFELSTPYKRLNGSKSSLNKGCYGITNESHNTINDGKRFPKTILKFASDSQRFGSLHPTQKPVALFEYLIKTYTNEGDTVLDNCAGSGTTGIACLNTNRNYILMEKEEKYFEIAKKRIAEAKHNLFTT
;
A
#
# COMPACT_ATOMS: atom_id res chain seq x y z
N ILE A 1 13.35 -15.10 0.00
CA ILE A 1 13.64 -14.00 -0.94
C ILE A 1 15.02 -13.48 -0.58
N PHE A 2 15.96 -13.54 -1.52
CA PHE A 2 17.31 -13.02 -1.35
C PHE A 2 17.42 -11.68 -2.05
N TYR A 3 17.92 -10.65 -1.39
CA TYR A 3 18.18 -9.35 -1.97
C TYR A 3 19.48 -8.77 -1.40
N ASN A 4 20.21 -8.06 -2.23
CA ASN A 4 21.50 -7.45 -1.85
C ASN A 4 21.33 -6.10 -1.13
N LYS A 5 20.17 -5.48 -1.28
CA LYS A 5 19.82 -4.19 -0.65
C LYS A 5 18.40 -4.27 -0.10
N PRO A 6 18.09 -3.58 1.01
CA PRO A 6 16.71 -3.49 1.49
C PRO A 6 15.77 -3.03 0.38
N PRO A 7 14.56 -3.63 0.26
CA PRO A 7 13.56 -3.17 -0.70
C PRO A 7 13.10 -1.75 -0.36
N ILE A 8 12.54 -1.07 -1.35
CA ILE A 8 11.86 0.22 -1.13
C ILE A 8 10.70 -0.02 -0.16
N TYR A 9 10.62 0.83 0.86
CA TYR A 9 9.51 0.84 1.80
C TYR A 9 9.12 2.28 2.13
N ASN A 10 7.99 2.71 1.61
CA ASN A 10 7.40 4.03 1.83
C ASN A 10 6.16 3.86 2.72
N PRO A 11 6.26 3.92 4.04
CA PRO A 11 5.13 3.68 4.92
C PRO A 11 4.03 4.72 4.70
N GLN A 12 2.81 4.25 4.48
CA GLN A 12 1.63 5.10 4.34
C GLN A 12 1.12 5.45 5.75
N PHE A 13 1.67 6.52 6.35
CA PHE A 13 1.36 6.90 7.72
C PHE A 13 -0.11 7.26 7.92
N GLU A 14 -0.68 6.79 9.03
CA GLU A 14 -1.97 7.26 9.54
C GLU A 14 -1.76 8.53 10.37
N LEU A 15 -2.63 9.53 10.17
CA LEU A 15 -2.63 10.72 11.01
C LEU A 15 -3.38 10.44 12.32
N SER A 16 -2.80 10.87 13.42
CA SER A 16 -3.34 10.75 14.77
C SER A 16 -3.03 12.02 15.55
N THR A 17 -3.60 12.17 16.73
CA THR A 17 -3.28 13.28 17.60
C THR A 17 -1.80 13.25 18.01
N PRO A 18 -1.03 14.32 17.80
CA PRO A 18 0.32 14.42 18.31
C PRO A 18 0.34 14.29 19.83
N TYR A 19 1.38 13.69 20.38
CA TYR A 19 1.55 13.62 21.83
C TYR A 19 3.02 13.74 22.24
N LYS A 20 3.21 14.26 23.45
CA LYS A 20 4.51 14.30 24.11
C LYS A 20 4.44 13.48 25.38
N ARG A 21 5.23 12.44 25.47
CA ARG A 21 5.38 11.65 26.69
C ARG A 21 6.68 12.05 27.37
N LEU A 22 6.55 12.72 28.50
CA LEU A 22 7.68 13.07 29.33
C LEU A 22 7.89 11.98 30.35
N ASN A 23 9.12 11.52 30.48
CA ASN A 23 9.57 10.55 31.49
C ASN A 23 8.61 9.37 31.71
N GLY A 24 8.83 8.29 31.03
CA GLY A 24 8.26 7.02 31.43
C GLY A 24 8.66 6.74 32.87
N SER A 25 7.68 6.45 33.75
CA SER A 25 7.95 5.97 35.10
C SER A 25 9.09 4.96 35.07
N LYS A 26 10.05 5.11 35.95
CA LYS A 26 11.03 4.06 36.24
C LYS A 26 10.24 2.82 36.60
N SER A 27 9.98 1.92 35.65
CA SER A 27 9.53 0.59 35.99
C SER A 27 10.70 -0.09 36.66
N SER A 28 10.65 -0.08 37.98
CA SER A 28 11.51 -0.92 38.79
C SER A 28 11.27 -2.36 38.34
N LEU A 29 12.35 -3.06 38.09
CA LEU A 29 12.42 -4.52 38.09
C LEU A 29 11.77 -5.27 36.92
N ASN A 30 12.44 -5.23 35.79
CA ASN A 30 12.61 -6.49 35.06
C ASN A 30 14.09 -6.63 34.72
N LYS A 31 14.81 -7.37 35.57
CA LYS A 31 16.10 -7.99 35.24
C LYS A 31 15.80 -9.09 34.22
N GLY A 32 15.40 -8.72 33.01
CA GLY A 32 15.25 -9.62 31.88
C GLY A 32 16.54 -9.72 31.09
N CYS A 33 16.60 -10.67 30.19
CA CYS A 33 17.77 -11.04 29.36
C CYS A 33 18.42 -9.91 28.54
N TYR A 34 17.89 -8.68 28.56
CA TYR A 34 18.32 -7.58 27.68
C TYR A 34 19.01 -6.41 28.38
N GLY A 35 19.46 -6.58 29.63
CA GLY A 35 20.14 -5.52 30.36
C GLY A 35 19.24 -4.37 30.83
N ILE A 36 19.75 -3.58 31.79
CA ILE A 36 19.04 -2.41 32.32
C ILE A 36 19.46 -1.21 31.49
N THR A 37 18.56 -0.68 30.64
CA THR A 37 18.74 0.66 30.05
C THR A 37 18.07 1.67 30.98
N ASN A 38 18.87 2.40 31.74
CA ASN A 38 18.38 3.44 32.67
C ASN A 38 18.12 4.79 31.96
N GLU A 39 17.93 4.82 30.66
CA GLU A 39 17.70 6.06 29.93
C GLU A 39 16.20 6.34 29.84
N SER A 40 15.77 7.41 30.49
CA SER A 40 14.44 7.95 30.32
C SER A 40 14.35 8.69 29.00
N HIS A 41 13.79 8.05 27.97
CA HIS A 41 13.59 8.72 26.69
C HIS A 41 12.30 9.52 26.67
N ASN A 42 12.40 10.82 26.41
CA ASN A 42 11.23 11.62 26.05
C ASN A 42 10.79 11.24 24.65
N THR A 43 9.55 10.79 24.51
CA THR A 43 8.96 10.48 23.22
C THR A 43 8.11 11.66 22.75
N ILE A 44 8.48 12.25 21.63
CA ILE A 44 7.67 13.24 20.93
C ILE A 44 7.13 12.56 19.68
N ASN A 45 5.82 12.47 19.55
CA ASN A 45 5.14 11.96 18.36
C ASN A 45 4.45 13.12 17.65
N ASP A 46 4.77 13.31 16.37
CA ASP A 46 4.23 14.38 15.52
C ASP A 46 2.81 14.10 14.99
N GLY A 47 2.20 13.03 15.46
CA GLY A 47 0.88 12.57 15.00
C GLY A 47 0.93 11.56 13.88
N LYS A 48 2.12 11.18 13.39
CA LYS A 48 2.26 10.11 12.40
C LYS A 48 2.37 8.76 13.08
N ARG A 49 1.60 7.80 12.60
CA ARG A 49 1.65 6.41 13.05
C ARG A 49 1.88 5.48 11.88
N PHE A 50 2.72 4.47 12.09
CA PHE A 50 2.86 3.40 11.11
C PHE A 50 1.53 2.67 10.88
N PRO A 51 1.32 2.15 9.67
CA PRO A 51 0.12 1.39 9.34
C PRO A 51 -0.10 0.22 10.31
N LYS A 52 -1.36 -0.12 10.54
CA LYS A 52 -1.73 -1.28 11.34
C LYS A 52 -1.48 -2.58 10.59
N THR A 53 -1.35 -3.67 11.34
CA THR A 53 -1.21 -5.02 10.78
C THR A 53 -2.41 -5.45 9.93
N ILE A 54 -3.61 -4.92 10.24
CA ILE A 54 -4.84 -5.20 9.51
C ILE A 54 -5.28 -3.93 8.78
N LEU A 55 -5.31 -4.01 7.45
CA LEU A 55 -5.81 -2.97 6.56
C LEU A 55 -7.23 -3.33 6.11
N LYS A 56 -8.12 -2.35 6.04
CA LYS A 56 -9.50 -2.54 5.58
C LYS A 56 -9.76 -1.70 4.34
N PHE A 57 -10.18 -2.36 3.25
CA PHE A 57 -10.58 -1.72 2.01
C PHE A 57 -11.97 -2.18 1.61
N ALA A 58 -12.81 -1.26 1.14
CA ALA A 58 -14.11 -1.60 0.58
C ALA A 58 -13.93 -2.38 -0.74
N SER A 59 -14.81 -3.34 -1.00
CA SER A 59 -14.80 -4.07 -2.26
C SER A 59 -15.37 -3.22 -3.40
N ASP A 60 -14.67 -3.14 -4.51
CA ASP A 60 -15.14 -2.44 -5.71
C ASP A 60 -16.30 -3.18 -6.40
N SER A 61 -16.48 -4.47 -6.14
CA SER A 61 -17.57 -5.26 -6.73
C SER A 61 -18.96 -4.78 -6.33
N GLN A 62 -19.09 -4.16 -5.15
CA GLN A 62 -20.35 -3.56 -4.70
C GLN A 62 -20.70 -2.29 -5.47
N ARG A 63 -19.70 -1.57 -5.99
CA ARG A 63 -19.89 -0.27 -6.64
C ARG A 63 -19.98 -0.38 -8.16
N PHE A 64 -19.23 -1.29 -8.78
CA PHE A 64 -19.09 -1.40 -10.23
C PHE A 64 -19.46 -2.77 -10.80
N GLY A 65 -19.98 -3.68 -9.96
CA GLY A 65 -20.16 -5.08 -10.32
C GLY A 65 -18.83 -5.86 -10.33
N SER A 66 -18.93 -7.19 -10.30
CA SER A 66 -17.76 -8.07 -10.38
C SER A 66 -17.43 -8.36 -11.83
N LEU A 67 -16.35 -7.77 -12.34
CA LEU A 67 -15.84 -8.01 -13.70
C LEU A 67 -14.91 -9.24 -13.76
N HIS A 68 -14.42 -9.67 -12.60
CA HIS A 68 -13.62 -10.87 -12.43
C HIS A 68 -13.93 -11.51 -11.07
N PRO A 69 -14.04 -12.86 -10.95
CA PRO A 69 -14.40 -13.53 -9.70
C PRO A 69 -13.55 -13.18 -8.49
N THR A 70 -12.26 -12.91 -8.73
CA THR A 70 -11.28 -12.56 -7.68
C THR A 70 -10.82 -11.11 -7.74
N GLN A 71 -11.63 -10.21 -8.30
CA GLN A 71 -11.30 -8.79 -8.41
C GLN A 71 -10.98 -8.19 -7.03
N LYS A 72 -9.84 -7.52 -6.94
CA LYS A 72 -9.40 -6.83 -5.74
C LYS A 72 -9.71 -5.33 -5.85
N PRO A 73 -9.90 -4.63 -4.71
CA PRO A 73 -10.10 -3.18 -4.72
C PRO A 73 -8.91 -2.43 -5.30
N VAL A 74 -9.17 -1.42 -6.13
CA VAL A 74 -8.12 -0.53 -6.67
C VAL A 74 -7.36 0.16 -5.54
N ALA A 75 -8.06 0.65 -4.52
CA ALA A 75 -7.46 1.32 -3.37
C ALA A 75 -6.45 0.44 -2.61
N LEU A 76 -6.66 -0.87 -2.53
CA LEU A 76 -5.68 -1.79 -1.95
C LEU A 76 -4.38 -1.82 -2.77
N PHE A 77 -4.51 -1.90 -4.11
CA PHE A 77 -3.35 -1.94 -4.98
C PHE A 77 -2.61 -0.61 -5.00
N GLU A 78 -3.30 0.52 -4.99
CA GLU A 78 -2.68 1.85 -4.84
C GLU A 78 -1.87 1.95 -3.54
N TYR A 79 -2.43 1.46 -2.43
CA TYR A 79 -1.72 1.42 -1.15
C TYR A 79 -0.43 0.59 -1.23
N LEU A 80 -0.50 -0.63 -1.79
CA LEU A 80 0.66 -1.51 -1.93
C LEU A 80 1.72 -0.92 -2.88
N ILE A 81 1.29 -0.38 -4.02
CA ILE A 81 2.17 0.24 -5.01
C ILE A 81 2.90 1.44 -4.41
N LYS A 82 2.20 2.35 -3.73
CA LYS A 82 2.82 3.50 -3.04
C LYS A 82 3.81 3.06 -1.95
N THR A 83 3.49 1.95 -1.26
CA THR A 83 4.33 1.45 -0.17
C THR A 83 5.65 0.86 -0.68
N TYR A 84 5.63 0.15 -1.79
CA TYR A 84 6.78 -0.65 -2.23
C TYR A 84 7.45 -0.17 -3.52
N THR A 85 6.99 0.94 -4.08
CA THR A 85 7.59 1.55 -5.28
C THR A 85 7.66 3.07 -5.16
N ASN A 86 8.53 3.68 -5.98
CA ASN A 86 8.55 5.12 -6.21
C ASN A 86 7.76 5.49 -7.48
N GLU A 87 7.43 6.77 -7.63
CA GLU A 87 6.86 7.27 -8.88
C GLU A 87 7.81 7.01 -10.06
N GLY A 88 7.25 6.62 -11.19
CA GLY A 88 7.99 6.24 -12.39
C GLY A 88 8.49 4.79 -12.41
N ASP A 89 8.46 4.07 -11.29
CA ASP A 89 8.82 2.64 -11.26
C ASP A 89 7.84 1.81 -12.09
N THR A 90 8.28 0.63 -12.51
CA THR A 90 7.46 -0.32 -13.28
C THR A 90 6.99 -1.47 -12.38
N VAL A 91 5.68 -1.68 -12.35
CA VAL A 91 5.02 -2.77 -11.63
C VAL A 91 4.68 -3.89 -12.60
N LEU A 92 5.05 -5.12 -12.28
CA LEU A 92 4.71 -6.31 -13.05
C LEU A 92 3.57 -7.07 -12.35
N ASP A 93 2.52 -7.39 -13.11
CA ASP A 93 1.45 -8.31 -12.70
C ASP A 93 1.25 -9.36 -13.78
N ASN A 94 1.61 -10.59 -13.47
CA ASN A 94 1.53 -11.73 -14.39
C ASN A 94 0.17 -12.46 -14.37
N CYS A 95 -0.80 -11.97 -13.60
CA CYS A 95 -2.17 -12.50 -13.46
C CYS A 95 -3.15 -11.34 -13.32
N ALA A 96 -3.14 -10.43 -14.29
CA ALA A 96 -3.77 -9.12 -14.19
C ALA A 96 -5.31 -9.14 -14.06
N GLY A 97 -5.95 -10.23 -14.48
CA GLY A 97 -7.40 -10.37 -14.41
C GLY A 97 -8.11 -9.22 -15.12
N SER A 98 -8.94 -8.50 -14.40
CA SER A 98 -9.65 -7.32 -14.90
C SER A 98 -8.82 -6.01 -14.91
N GLY A 99 -7.51 -6.07 -14.73
CA GLY A 99 -6.60 -4.93 -14.88
C GLY A 99 -6.56 -3.95 -13.71
N THR A 100 -6.92 -4.38 -12.50
CA THR A 100 -6.91 -3.53 -11.29
C THR A 100 -5.53 -2.91 -11.04
N THR A 101 -4.45 -3.68 -11.19
CA THR A 101 -3.08 -3.22 -11.03
C THR A 101 -2.75 -2.08 -12.01
N GLY A 102 -3.18 -2.17 -13.26
CA GLY A 102 -2.95 -1.12 -14.26
C GLY A 102 -3.63 0.20 -13.89
N ILE A 103 -4.88 0.13 -13.41
CA ILE A 103 -5.61 1.33 -12.95
C ILE A 103 -4.89 1.95 -11.74
N ALA A 104 -4.50 1.13 -10.76
CA ALA A 104 -3.78 1.60 -9.58
C ALA A 104 -2.43 2.24 -9.93
N CYS A 105 -1.70 1.68 -10.91
CA CYS A 105 -0.47 2.27 -11.42
C CYS A 105 -0.70 3.64 -12.08
N LEU A 106 -1.72 3.78 -12.92
CA LEU A 106 -2.09 5.07 -13.52
C LEU A 106 -2.39 6.12 -12.43
N ASN A 107 -3.21 5.76 -11.45
CA ASN A 107 -3.60 6.68 -10.36
C ASN A 107 -2.42 7.08 -9.47
N THR A 108 -1.32 6.35 -9.51
CA THR A 108 -0.15 6.55 -8.65
C THR A 108 1.11 6.96 -9.40
N ASN A 109 1.02 7.28 -10.69
CA ASN A 109 2.15 7.65 -11.56
C ASN A 109 3.23 6.56 -11.66
N ARG A 110 2.82 5.31 -11.80
CA ARG A 110 3.72 4.18 -12.03
C ARG A 110 3.49 3.59 -13.41
N ASN A 111 4.54 3.03 -13.99
CA ASN A 111 4.44 2.21 -15.19
C ASN A 111 3.96 0.81 -14.83
N TYR A 112 3.42 0.08 -15.79
CA TYR A 112 2.96 -1.29 -15.57
C TYR A 112 3.26 -2.20 -16.76
N ILE A 113 3.47 -3.48 -16.44
CA ILE A 113 3.49 -4.60 -17.38
C ILE A 113 2.46 -5.60 -16.88
N LEU A 114 1.43 -5.85 -17.68
CA LEU A 114 0.32 -6.73 -17.28
C LEU A 114 0.27 -7.93 -18.24
N MET A 115 0.07 -9.11 -17.66
CA MET A 115 -0.11 -10.35 -18.42
C MET A 115 -1.43 -10.99 -17.97
N GLU A 116 -2.26 -11.37 -18.95
CA GLU A 116 -3.49 -12.11 -18.71
C GLU A 116 -3.64 -13.16 -19.80
N LYS A 117 -3.91 -14.40 -19.39
CA LYS A 117 -4.02 -15.54 -20.29
C LYS A 117 -5.39 -15.64 -20.96
N GLU A 118 -6.44 -15.29 -20.17
CA GLU A 118 -7.82 -15.42 -20.65
C GLU A 118 -8.21 -14.20 -21.47
N GLU A 119 -8.42 -14.37 -22.76
CA GLU A 119 -8.78 -13.31 -23.71
C GLU A 119 -9.92 -12.42 -23.23
N LYS A 120 -10.95 -13.02 -22.66
CA LYS A 120 -12.09 -12.29 -22.08
C LYS A 120 -11.64 -11.26 -21.04
N TYR A 121 -10.76 -11.64 -20.12
CA TYR A 121 -10.30 -10.74 -19.07
C TYR A 121 -9.27 -9.76 -19.57
N PHE A 122 -8.46 -10.16 -20.53
CA PHE A 122 -7.53 -9.27 -21.23
C PHE A 122 -8.27 -8.09 -21.87
N GLU A 123 -9.35 -8.34 -22.64
CA GLU A 123 -10.14 -7.26 -23.26
C GLU A 123 -10.87 -6.38 -22.21
N ILE A 124 -11.36 -6.96 -21.12
CA ILE A 124 -11.92 -6.21 -20.00
C ILE A 124 -10.86 -5.28 -19.38
N ALA A 125 -9.67 -5.80 -19.11
CA ALA A 125 -8.57 -5.02 -18.53
C ALA A 125 -8.17 -3.86 -19.43
N LYS A 126 -8.00 -4.12 -20.72
CA LYS A 126 -7.64 -3.14 -21.75
C LYS A 126 -8.67 -1.99 -21.80
N LYS A 127 -9.95 -2.31 -21.84
CA LYS A 127 -11.04 -1.32 -21.84
C LYS A 127 -11.04 -0.47 -20.57
N ARG A 128 -10.98 -1.09 -19.39
CA ARG A 128 -10.99 -0.39 -18.10
C ARG A 128 -9.80 0.56 -17.94
N ILE A 129 -8.61 0.12 -18.36
CA ILE A 129 -7.40 0.94 -18.28
C ILE A 129 -7.49 2.13 -19.26
N ALA A 130 -8.04 1.92 -20.47
CA ALA A 130 -8.24 3.01 -21.43
C ALA A 130 -9.23 4.05 -20.90
N GLU A 131 -10.34 3.63 -20.30
CA GLU A 131 -11.33 4.51 -19.66
C GLU A 131 -10.73 5.29 -18.47
N ALA A 132 -9.96 4.61 -17.61
CA ALA A 132 -9.28 5.27 -16.49
C ALA A 132 -8.27 6.32 -16.98
N LYS A 133 -7.51 6.02 -18.02
CA LYS A 133 -6.57 6.94 -18.63
C LYS A 133 -7.27 8.18 -19.22
N HIS A 134 -8.37 7.97 -19.94
CA HIS A 134 -9.16 9.10 -20.49
C HIS A 134 -9.64 10.05 -19.39
N ASN A 135 -10.15 9.52 -18.28
CA ASN A 135 -10.65 10.31 -17.17
C ASN A 135 -9.57 11.14 -16.47
N LEU A 136 -8.32 10.68 -16.44
CA LEU A 136 -7.20 11.41 -15.85
C LEU A 136 -6.76 12.63 -16.68
N PHE A 137 -7.06 12.67 -17.97
CA PHE A 137 -6.67 13.77 -18.88
C PHE A 137 -7.82 14.71 -19.22
N THR A 138 -9.03 14.46 -18.75
CA THR A 138 -10.24 15.28 -19.00
C THR A 138 -10.68 16.13 -17.80
N THR A 139 -9.97 16.05 -16.69
CA THR A 139 -10.12 16.89 -15.48
C THR A 139 -9.00 17.92 -15.40
#